data_7364cd80987a74ba35cc298d777ddeb3
#
_entry.id   7364cd80987a74ba35cc298d777ddeb3
#
_cell.length_a   1.000
_cell.length_b   1.000
_cell.length_c   1.000
_cell.angle_alpha   90.00
_cell.angle_beta   90.00
_cell.angle_gamma   90.00
#
_symmetry.space_group_name_H-M   'P 1'
#
loop_
_entity.id
_entity.type
_entity.pdbx_description
1 polymer ?
#
loop_
_entity_poly.entity_id
_entity_poly.type
_entity_poly.pdbx_seq_one_letter_code
_entity_poly.pdbx_strand_id
1 'polypeptide(L)'
;MTRPDRAAALQELGYKAFRLGHHARARQHFTRALALLRAGPGDGHPSTWTALSDLGAACAAMGDDQAAAEAHETALRARRAALGDDHADVAVSLHNLAATRRALGDAASAQALQTEALAIWQARLGSTHKLVAKAHASLAALAHDRGDAPDAVHHAMQALAIRQHILPPDDRLIAAAHEEAAKALTLGGDHAGADSHFQAAIATLRRHPATPGAHIAALLLRIGVARRLRGDLQGAADAFAASVAQDATLFAARHQLAAALTRLGRPEQARPHRDLALRHHSIFVQDGPPGSPKILILALSDDGNIPLDHLLPEAATTRIWWFIAHAPNPAADALPPYDLVFNAIGDPDMAGPAEAKIVSFLARNTRPVLNDPARVALTRRDRLPETLGGIAGLRTPRVCRVQNPGTLANIVQAATEAGIGLPVLLRPAGAHGGDGVMRIDDWSALDALALLPHPVWYVSHVHDLRAPDGFVRKYRAIFVDGVVYPYHLAISRHWMVHYYTADMAGQAWKLAEEARFLADPAACLGPAGLAALRDAARRIGLEYCGIDFALDGDGKILVFEANATMLVHPEAETGALAFKNVAVARIVDAMRGRVRRG
;
A
#
# COMPACT_ATOMS: atom_id res chain seq x y z
N MET A 1 9.81 60.45 11.89
CA MET A 1 9.44 59.44 10.89
C MET A 1 8.02 59.72 10.44
N THR A 2 7.83 59.89 9.15
CA THR A 2 6.49 60.02 8.54
C THR A 2 5.71 58.70 8.64
N ARG A 3 4.39 58.74 8.38
CA ARG A 3 3.59 57.49 8.34
C ARG A 3 4.12 56.47 7.32
N PRO A 4 4.49 56.85 6.11
CA PRO A 4 5.12 55.93 5.15
C PRO A 4 6.43 55.32 5.64
N ASP A 5 7.30 56.10 6.28
CA ASP A 5 8.58 55.58 6.82
C ASP A 5 8.32 54.54 7.92
N ARG A 6 7.32 54.73 8.77
CA ARG A 6 6.93 53.76 9.80
C ARG A 6 6.34 52.49 9.21
N ALA A 7 5.56 52.61 8.13
CA ALA A 7 5.02 51.44 7.43
C ALA A 7 6.14 50.62 6.79
N ALA A 8 7.10 51.27 6.11
CA ALA A 8 8.27 50.59 5.54
C ALA A 8 9.12 49.89 6.61
N ALA A 9 9.39 50.54 7.74
CA ALA A 9 10.10 49.91 8.87
C ALA A 9 9.35 48.68 9.42
N LEU A 10 8.04 48.71 9.50
CA LEU A 10 7.22 47.57 9.92
C LEU A 10 7.24 46.44 8.89
N GLN A 11 7.21 46.73 7.59
CA GLN A 11 7.37 45.71 6.55
C GLN A 11 8.74 44.99 6.64
N GLU A 12 9.83 45.75 6.82
CA GLU A 12 11.16 45.20 7.07
C GLU A 12 11.22 44.26 8.28
N LEU A 13 10.62 44.66 9.39
CA LEU A 13 10.49 43.83 10.59
C LEU A 13 9.65 42.58 10.31
N GLY A 14 8.59 42.71 9.52
CA GLY A 14 7.76 41.62 9.04
C GLY A 14 8.53 40.61 8.22
N TYR A 15 9.32 41.06 7.23
CA TYR A 15 10.18 40.22 6.41
C TYR A 15 11.26 39.49 7.24
N LYS A 16 11.87 40.21 8.20
CA LYS A 16 12.84 39.59 9.11
C LYS A 16 12.20 38.50 9.96
N ALA A 17 11.03 38.77 10.55
CA ALA A 17 10.28 37.79 11.32
C ALA A 17 9.85 36.59 10.48
N PHE A 18 9.37 36.82 9.26
CA PHE A 18 8.96 35.78 8.33
C PHE A 18 10.11 34.83 7.97
N ARG A 19 11.30 35.38 7.61
CA ARG A 19 12.49 34.61 7.30
C ARG A 19 13.01 33.77 8.48
N LEU A 20 12.75 34.22 9.72
CA LEU A 20 13.11 33.51 10.94
C LEU A 20 12.05 32.49 11.39
N GLY A 21 10.98 32.28 10.60
CA GLY A 21 9.87 31.38 10.94
C GLY A 21 8.89 31.93 11.99
N HIS A 22 9.04 33.20 12.41
CA HIS A 22 8.15 33.84 13.37
C HIS A 22 6.90 34.39 12.69
N HIS A 23 6.09 33.54 12.04
CA HIS A 23 4.98 33.93 11.16
C HIS A 23 3.90 34.75 11.88
N ALA A 24 3.59 34.46 13.13
CA ALA A 24 2.64 35.26 13.92
C ALA A 24 3.13 36.70 14.13
N ARG A 25 4.42 36.92 14.39
CA ARG A 25 5.00 38.26 14.47
C ARG A 25 5.02 38.96 13.11
N ALA A 26 5.34 38.23 12.05
CA ALA A 26 5.30 38.75 10.69
C ALA A 26 3.89 39.26 10.36
N ARG A 27 2.85 38.47 10.62
CA ARG A 27 1.43 38.89 10.47
C ARG A 27 1.13 40.17 11.22
N GLN A 28 1.52 40.29 12.50
CA GLN A 28 1.30 41.49 13.28
C GLN A 28 1.97 42.75 12.67
N HIS A 29 3.22 42.61 12.21
CA HIS A 29 3.95 43.69 11.56
C HIS A 29 3.30 44.11 10.25
N PHE A 30 2.93 43.16 9.37
CA PHE A 30 2.28 43.44 8.09
C PHE A 30 0.89 44.03 8.30
N THR A 31 0.11 43.59 9.29
CA THR A 31 -1.21 44.21 9.64
C THR A 31 -1.06 45.67 10.06
N ARG A 32 -0.06 45.96 10.89
CA ARG A 32 0.22 47.35 11.31
C ARG A 32 0.71 48.24 10.18
N ALA A 33 1.59 47.70 9.33
CA ALA A 33 2.04 48.39 8.14
C ALA A 33 0.88 48.71 7.19
N LEU A 34 0.01 47.73 6.94
CA LEU A 34 -1.18 47.88 6.11
C LEU A 34 -2.12 48.97 6.65
N ALA A 35 -2.37 49.02 7.96
CA ALA A 35 -3.20 50.06 8.58
C ALA A 35 -2.62 51.45 8.37
N LEU A 36 -1.31 51.65 8.49
CA LEU A 36 -0.64 52.93 8.22
C LEU A 36 -0.68 53.32 6.75
N LEU A 37 -0.54 52.37 5.84
CA LEU A 37 -0.61 52.59 4.40
C LEU A 37 -2.03 52.97 3.93
N ARG A 38 -3.05 52.33 4.47
CA ARG A 38 -4.44 52.66 4.22
C ARG A 38 -4.83 54.07 4.71
N ALA A 39 -4.32 54.45 5.89
CA ALA A 39 -4.56 55.77 6.50
C ALA A 39 -3.69 56.88 5.86
N GLY A 40 -2.74 56.53 5.02
CA GLY A 40 -1.84 57.49 4.34
C GLY A 40 -2.07 57.49 2.83
N PRO A 41 -1.27 56.72 2.03
CA PRO A 41 -1.39 56.73 0.59
C PRO A 41 -2.66 56.07 0.05
N GLY A 42 -3.38 55.27 0.87
CA GLY A 42 -4.64 54.63 0.51
C GLY A 42 -4.54 53.29 -0.16
N ASP A 43 -5.70 52.65 -0.45
CA ASP A 43 -5.80 51.31 -0.99
C ASP A 43 -5.29 51.19 -2.44
N GLY A 44 -5.30 52.28 -3.20
CA GLY A 44 -4.79 52.34 -4.57
C GLY A 44 -3.26 52.41 -4.70
N HIS A 45 -2.52 52.49 -3.60
CA HIS A 45 -1.07 52.68 -3.67
C HIS A 45 -0.29 51.34 -3.73
N PRO A 46 0.78 51.23 -4.56
CA PRO A 46 1.56 49.99 -4.72
C PRO A 46 2.05 49.35 -3.41
N SER A 47 2.48 50.16 -2.42
CA SER A 47 2.93 49.64 -1.15
C SER A 47 1.81 48.97 -0.35
N THR A 48 0.56 49.40 -0.53
CA THR A 48 -0.63 48.79 0.14
C THR A 48 -0.89 47.38 -0.46
N TRP A 49 -0.77 47.25 -1.77
CA TRP A 49 -0.95 45.93 -2.41
C TRP A 49 0.15 44.95 -2.01
N THR A 50 1.39 45.44 -1.89
CA THR A 50 2.54 44.63 -1.40
C THR A 50 2.28 44.18 0.03
N ALA A 51 1.88 45.10 0.93
CA ALA A 51 1.58 44.76 2.33
C ALA A 51 0.40 43.76 2.45
N LEU A 52 -0.59 43.83 1.57
CA LEU A 52 -1.66 42.82 1.48
C LEU A 52 -1.15 41.44 1.05
N SER A 53 -0.27 41.41 0.05
CA SER A 53 0.34 40.16 -0.40
C SER A 53 1.22 39.52 0.68
N ASP A 54 2.00 40.35 1.42
CA ASP A 54 2.85 39.92 2.51
C ASP A 54 2.02 39.39 3.69
N LEU A 55 0.90 40.07 4.00
CA LEU A 55 -0.05 39.61 5.02
C LEU A 55 -0.66 38.24 4.62
N GLY A 56 -1.09 38.11 3.37
CA GLY A 56 -1.60 36.85 2.83
C GLY A 56 -0.57 35.72 2.95
N ALA A 57 0.68 35.98 2.60
CA ALA A 57 1.76 35.01 2.74
C ALA A 57 2.00 34.61 4.22
N ALA A 58 1.92 35.56 5.15
CA ALA A 58 2.08 35.26 6.58
C ALA A 58 0.90 34.46 7.14
N CYS A 59 -0.35 34.73 6.68
CA CYS A 59 -1.53 33.96 7.03
C CYS A 59 -1.42 32.52 6.50
N ALA A 60 -1.04 32.33 5.23
CA ALA A 60 -0.85 31.01 4.63
C ALA A 60 0.22 30.20 5.37
N ALA A 61 1.34 30.83 5.75
CA ALA A 61 2.40 30.18 6.53
C ALA A 61 1.96 29.74 7.94
N MET A 62 0.82 30.25 8.43
CA MET A 62 0.21 29.87 9.71
C MET A 62 -0.94 28.87 9.54
N GLY A 63 -1.25 28.47 8.31
CA GLY A 63 -2.40 27.61 8.00
C GLY A 63 -3.76 28.33 8.00
N ASP A 64 -3.75 29.67 8.05
CA ASP A 64 -4.97 30.48 7.95
C ASP A 64 -5.23 30.83 6.48
N ASP A 65 -5.56 29.79 5.71
CA ASP A 65 -5.69 29.88 4.25
C ASP A 65 -6.87 30.75 3.82
N GLN A 66 -7.93 30.84 4.65
CA GLN A 66 -9.07 31.71 4.36
C GLN A 66 -8.68 33.21 4.44
N ALA A 67 -7.99 33.61 5.51
CA ALA A 67 -7.48 34.98 5.63
C ALA A 67 -6.43 35.32 4.57
N ALA A 68 -5.62 34.32 4.17
CA ALA A 68 -4.66 34.48 3.08
C ALA A 68 -5.37 34.73 1.74
N ALA A 69 -6.43 33.98 1.43
CA ALA A 69 -7.22 34.16 0.22
C ALA A 69 -7.83 35.57 0.14
N GLU A 70 -8.45 36.05 1.21
CA GLU A 70 -9.06 37.38 1.29
C GLU A 70 -8.02 38.49 1.05
N ALA A 71 -6.84 38.38 1.65
CA ALA A 71 -5.76 39.33 1.46
C ALA A 71 -5.22 39.33 0.01
N HIS A 72 -5.01 38.14 -0.57
CA HIS A 72 -4.55 38.00 -1.96
C HIS A 72 -5.58 38.45 -2.98
N GLU A 73 -6.88 38.18 -2.77
CA GLU A 73 -7.97 38.67 -3.63
C GLU A 73 -8.07 40.21 -3.61
N THR A 74 -7.93 40.81 -2.41
CA THR A 74 -7.95 42.26 -2.27
C THR A 74 -6.74 42.88 -3.00
N ALA A 75 -5.55 42.29 -2.87
CA ALA A 75 -4.35 42.73 -3.58
C ALA A 75 -4.51 42.58 -5.10
N LEU A 76 -5.11 41.48 -5.57
CA LEU A 76 -5.37 41.22 -6.98
C LEU A 76 -6.32 42.26 -7.58
N ARG A 77 -7.45 42.50 -6.93
CA ARG A 77 -8.45 43.53 -7.37
C ARG A 77 -7.83 44.90 -7.48
N ALA A 78 -7.05 45.32 -6.47
CA ALA A 78 -6.41 46.62 -6.47
C ALA A 78 -5.36 46.76 -7.58
N ARG A 79 -4.53 45.72 -7.80
CA ARG A 79 -3.53 45.70 -8.90
C ARG A 79 -4.20 45.72 -10.26
N ARG A 80 -5.24 44.91 -10.51
CA ARG A 80 -5.97 44.91 -11.79
C ARG A 80 -6.57 46.30 -12.11
N ALA A 81 -7.20 46.94 -11.10
CA ALA A 81 -7.78 48.27 -11.29
C ALA A 81 -6.74 49.36 -11.63
N ALA A 82 -5.52 49.23 -11.12
CA ALA A 82 -4.48 50.24 -11.31
C ALA A 82 -3.57 49.99 -12.48
N LEU A 83 -3.28 48.72 -12.81
CA LEU A 83 -2.24 48.32 -13.77
C LEU A 83 -2.82 47.67 -15.04
N GLY A 84 -4.10 47.31 -15.05
CA GLY A 84 -4.72 46.50 -16.09
C GLY A 84 -4.49 45.01 -15.89
N ASP A 85 -5.28 44.16 -16.57
CA ASP A 85 -5.32 42.71 -16.35
C ASP A 85 -4.04 41.98 -16.75
N ASP A 86 -3.29 42.50 -17.70
CA ASP A 86 -2.15 41.83 -18.31
C ASP A 86 -0.77 42.31 -17.76
N HIS A 87 -0.76 43.01 -16.61
CA HIS A 87 0.48 43.44 -15.97
C HIS A 87 1.18 42.28 -15.20
N ALA A 88 2.51 42.25 -15.25
CA ALA A 88 3.30 41.19 -14.59
C ALA A 88 3.03 41.07 -13.07
N ASP A 89 2.75 42.17 -12.36
CA ASP A 89 2.43 42.16 -10.93
C ASP A 89 1.02 41.64 -10.66
N VAL A 90 0.09 41.71 -11.61
CA VAL A 90 -1.21 41.03 -11.52
C VAL A 90 -0.99 39.53 -11.53
N ALA A 91 -0.11 39.04 -12.41
CA ALA A 91 0.24 37.61 -12.43
C ALA A 91 0.89 37.10 -11.12
N VAL A 92 1.65 37.97 -10.40
CA VAL A 92 2.13 37.63 -9.04
C VAL A 92 0.98 37.40 -8.07
N SER A 93 -0.05 38.29 -8.10
CA SER A 93 -1.23 38.12 -7.23
C SER A 93 -2.05 36.90 -7.60
N LEU A 94 -2.23 36.62 -8.88
CA LEU A 94 -2.90 35.41 -9.39
C LEU A 94 -2.21 34.15 -8.91
N HIS A 95 -0.86 34.10 -9.03
CA HIS A 95 -0.05 32.97 -8.55
C HIS A 95 -0.20 32.74 -7.02
N ASN A 96 -0.14 33.80 -6.24
CA ASN A 96 -0.27 33.68 -4.77
C ASN A 96 -1.69 33.23 -4.39
N LEU A 97 -2.71 33.76 -5.03
CA LEU A 97 -4.10 33.35 -4.81
C LEU A 97 -4.31 31.89 -5.25
N ALA A 98 -3.72 31.47 -6.38
CA ALA A 98 -3.78 30.08 -6.84
C ALA A 98 -3.21 29.11 -5.81
N ALA A 99 -2.06 29.46 -5.21
CA ALA A 99 -1.45 28.64 -4.16
C ALA A 99 -2.37 28.48 -2.93
N THR A 100 -3.04 29.57 -2.54
CA THR A 100 -3.99 29.56 -1.41
C THR A 100 -5.27 28.79 -1.75
N ARG A 101 -5.81 28.93 -2.96
CA ARG A 101 -6.98 28.16 -3.44
C ARG A 101 -6.68 26.67 -3.48
N ARG A 102 -5.47 26.28 -3.88
CA ARG A 102 -5.00 24.88 -3.80
C ARG A 102 -5.02 24.38 -2.36
N ALA A 103 -4.50 25.17 -1.40
CA ALA A 103 -4.49 24.79 0.02
C ALA A 103 -5.92 24.62 0.59
N LEU A 104 -6.87 25.43 0.13
CA LEU A 104 -8.30 25.31 0.47
C LEU A 104 -9.02 24.14 -0.26
N GLY A 105 -8.32 23.38 -1.12
CA GLY A 105 -8.90 22.27 -1.88
C GLY A 105 -9.66 22.69 -3.15
N ASP A 106 -9.69 23.99 -3.51
CA ASP A 106 -10.31 24.50 -4.73
C ASP A 106 -9.34 24.39 -5.91
N ALA A 107 -9.12 23.17 -6.38
CA ALA A 107 -8.19 22.87 -7.46
C ALA A 107 -8.57 23.53 -8.80
N ALA A 108 -9.86 23.69 -9.09
CA ALA A 108 -10.35 24.27 -10.33
C ALA A 108 -10.01 25.77 -10.41
N SER A 109 -10.33 26.54 -9.38
CA SER A 109 -9.96 27.96 -9.29
C SER A 109 -8.44 28.14 -9.29
N ALA A 110 -7.71 27.30 -8.55
CA ALA A 110 -6.25 27.34 -8.50
C ALA A 110 -5.63 27.17 -9.89
N GLN A 111 -6.12 26.20 -10.68
CA GLN A 111 -5.66 25.98 -12.04
C GLN A 111 -5.96 27.17 -12.96
N ALA A 112 -7.18 27.69 -12.96
CA ALA A 112 -7.56 28.83 -13.79
C ALA A 112 -6.69 30.05 -13.50
N LEU A 113 -6.51 30.41 -12.23
CA LEU A 113 -5.66 31.52 -11.81
C LEU A 113 -4.20 31.32 -12.19
N GLN A 114 -3.69 30.11 -12.04
CA GLN A 114 -2.29 29.80 -12.37
C GLN A 114 -2.04 29.80 -13.87
N THR A 115 -3.01 29.36 -14.68
CA THR A 115 -2.94 29.40 -16.15
C THR A 115 -2.95 30.85 -16.65
N GLU A 116 -3.80 31.71 -16.07
CA GLU A 116 -3.82 33.15 -16.37
C GLU A 116 -2.48 33.80 -16.01
N ALA A 117 -1.92 33.51 -14.83
CA ALA A 117 -0.61 34.00 -14.41
C ALA A 117 0.51 33.59 -15.39
N LEU A 118 0.50 32.32 -15.84
CA LEU A 118 1.45 31.79 -16.82
C LEU A 118 1.36 32.58 -18.15
N ALA A 119 0.16 32.75 -18.66
CA ALA A 119 -0.05 33.48 -19.95
C ALA A 119 0.47 34.92 -19.87
N ILE A 120 0.18 35.65 -18.80
CA ILE A 120 0.67 37.02 -18.59
C ILE A 120 2.21 37.03 -18.53
N TRP A 121 2.82 36.15 -17.75
CA TRP A 121 4.28 36.11 -17.61
C TRP A 121 4.96 35.70 -18.92
N GLN A 122 4.41 34.76 -19.69
CA GLN A 122 4.94 34.41 -21.02
C GLN A 122 4.88 35.59 -21.99
N ALA A 123 3.75 36.31 -22.03
CA ALA A 123 3.58 37.44 -22.91
C ALA A 123 4.48 38.64 -22.54
N ARG A 124 4.66 38.90 -21.23
CA ARG A 124 5.40 40.10 -20.78
C ARG A 124 6.89 39.90 -20.53
N LEU A 125 7.30 38.67 -20.14
CA LEU A 125 8.67 38.38 -19.71
C LEU A 125 9.40 37.39 -20.63
N GLY A 126 8.68 36.77 -21.56
CA GLY A 126 9.21 35.71 -22.42
C GLY A 126 9.12 34.33 -21.79
N SER A 127 9.13 33.30 -22.65
CA SER A 127 8.90 31.91 -22.28
C SER A 127 10.00 31.30 -21.39
N THR A 128 11.20 31.87 -21.35
CA THR A 128 12.35 31.36 -20.57
C THR A 128 12.56 32.10 -19.25
N HIS A 129 11.61 32.94 -18.83
CA HIS A 129 11.78 33.70 -17.60
C HIS A 129 11.54 32.82 -16.32
N LYS A 130 12.27 33.11 -15.23
CA LYS A 130 12.17 32.37 -13.96
C LYS A 130 10.76 32.26 -13.39
N LEU A 131 9.89 33.27 -13.60
CA LEU A 131 8.48 33.23 -13.14
C LEU A 131 7.64 32.28 -13.99
N VAL A 132 7.95 32.12 -15.26
CA VAL A 132 7.33 31.13 -16.15
C VAL A 132 7.67 29.72 -15.68
N ALA A 133 8.94 29.45 -15.32
CA ALA A 133 9.32 28.18 -14.70
C ALA A 133 8.58 27.92 -13.38
N LYS A 134 8.39 28.97 -12.56
CA LYS A 134 7.63 28.88 -11.30
C LYS A 134 6.16 28.55 -11.56
N ALA A 135 5.55 29.15 -12.58
CA ALA A 135 4.17 28.88 -12.96
C ALA A 135 3.99 27.42 -13.43
N HIS A 136 4.88 26.94 -14.29
CA HIS A 136 4.87 25.55 -14.72
C HIS A 136 5.04 24.57 -13.55
N ALA A 137 5.95 24.83 -12.61
CA ALA A 137 6.10 23.99 -11.42
C ALA A 137 4.81 23.94 -10.57
N SER A 138 4.09 25.06 -10.44
CA SER A 138 2.81 25.10 -9.73
C SER A 138 1.71 24.34 -10.48
N LEU A 139 1.64 24.43 -11.80
CA LEU A 139 0.69 23.66 -12.62
C LEU A 139 1.00 22.16 -12.57
N ALA A 140 2.27 21.78 -12.59
CA ALA A 140 2.68 20.38 -12.39
C ALA A 140 2.18 19.82 -11.06
N ALA A 141 2.31 20.59 -9.99
CA ALA A 141 1.82 20.20 -8.67
C ALA A 141 0.28 20.09 -8.62
N LEU A 142 -0.45 21.00 -9.26
CA LEU A 142 -1.91 20.95 -9.37
C LEU A 142 -2.38 19.75 -10.19
N ALA A 143 -1.71 19.44 -11.29
CA ALA A 143 -1.99 18.26 -12.12
C ALA A 143 -1.70 16.97 -11.34
N HIS A 144 -0.60 16.93 -10.59
CA HIS A 144 -0.26 15.80 -9.72
C HIS A 144 -1.36 15.55 -8.66
N ASP A 145 -1.85 16.61 -8.00
CA ASP A 145 -2.92 16.49 -6.99
C ASP A 145 -4.23 15.93 -7.57
N ARG A 146 -4.49 16.17 -8.85
CA ARG A 146 -5.65 15.61 -9.57
C ARG A 146 -5.42 14.21 -10.14
N GLY A 147 -4.20 13.69 -10.04
CA GLY A 147 -3.83 12.41 -10.68
C GLY A 147 -3.67 12.50 -12.20
N ASP A 148 -3.56 13.70 -12.77
CA ASP A 148 -3.37 13.93 -14.19
C ASP A 148 -1.89 13.84 -14.55
N ALA A 149 -1.42 12.61 -14.80
CA ALA A 149 -0.02 12.35 -15.06
C ALA A 149 0.50 13.02 -16.35
N PRO A 150 -0.20 13.00 -17.50
CA PRO A 150 0.27 13.68 -18.71
C PRO A 150 0.52 15.16 -18.49
N ASP A 151 -0.42 15.88 -17.85
CA ASP A 151 -0.33 17.31 -17.59
C ASP A 151 0.78 17.62 -16.56
N ALA A 152 0.88 16.80 -15.51
CA ALA A 152 1.95 16.91 -14.51
C ALA A 152 3.34 16.76 -15.13
N VAL A 153 3.55 15.75 -15.99
CA VAL A 153 4.82 15.51 -16.69
C VAL A 153 5.12 16.67 -17.64
N HIS A 154 4.14 17.09 -18.44
CA HIS A 154 4.33 18.23 -19.35
C HIS A 154 4.86 19.46 -18.62
N HIS A 155 4.16 19.89 -17.59
CA HIS A 155 4.51 21.11 -16.86
C HIS A 155 5.80 20.95 -16.04
N ALA A 156 6.07 19.81 -15.44
CA ALA A 156 7.33 19.56 -14.71
C ALA A 156 8.54 19.62 -15.65
N MET A 157 8.44 19.05 -16.85
CA MET A 157 9.51 19.08 -17.85
C MET A 157 9.74 20.50 -18.41
N GLN A 158 8.68 21.29 -18.62
CA GLN A 158 8.82 22.70 -19.00
C GLN A 158 9.55 23.52 -17.92
N ALA A 159 9.17 23.35 -16.65
CA ALA A 159 9.86 24.01 -15.53
C ALA A 159 11.34 23.63 -15.45
N LEU A 160 11.66 22.34 -15.65
CA LEU A 160 13.03 21.83 -15.65
C LEU A 160 13.83 22.43 -16.81
N ALA A 161 13.31 22.40 -18.02
CA ALA A 161 13.99 22.93 -19.22
C ALA A 161 14.34 24.42 -19.07
N ILE A 162 13.39 25.22 -18.58
CA ILE A 162 13.63 26.64 -18.33
C ILE A 162 14.72 26.84 -17.27
N ARG A 163 14.65 26.12 -16.14
CA ARG A 163 15.66 26.25 -15.08
C ARG A 163 17.03 25.82 -15.54
N GLN A 164 17.16 24.75 -16.32
CA GLN A 164 18.43 24.32 -16.91
C GLN A 164 19.03 25.37 -17.90
N HIS A 165 18.16 26.12 -18.56
CA HIS A 165 18.60 27.17 -19.48
C HIS A 165 19.11 28.43 -18.75
N ILE A 166 18.51 28.80 -17.61
CA ILE A 166 18.78 30.11 -16.96
C ILE A 166 19.66 30.01 -15.73
N LEU A 167 19.87 28.81 -15.16
CA LEU A 167 20.62 28.60 -13.91
C LEU A 167 21.90 27.80 -14.14
N PRO A 168 22.92 27.98 -13.30
CA PRO A 168 24.10 27.11 -13.28
C PRO A 168 23.71 25.64 -13.08
N PRO A 169 24.45 24.68 -13.67
CA PRO A 169 24.11 23.25 -13.62
C PRO A 169 24.06 22.64 -12.20
N ASP A 170 24.64 23.32 -11.24
CA ASP A 170 24.67 22.92 -9.83
C ASP A 170 23.63 23.65 -8.95
N ASP A 171 22.77 24.48 -9.52
CA ASP A 171 21.75 25.19 -8.76
C ASP A 171 20.73 24.22 -8.14
N ARG A 172 20.41 24.44 -6.86
CA ARG A 172 19.43 23.63 -6.11
C ARG A 172 18.02 23.63 -6.71
N LEU A 173 17.64 24.68 -7.44
CA LEU A 173 16.36 24.73 -8.13
C LEU A 173 16.30 23.75 -9.32
N ILE A 174 17.45 23.38 -9.89
CA ILE A 174 17.51 22.31 -10.91
C ILE A 174 17.26 20.95 -10.23
N ALA A 175 17.88 20.69 -9.06
CA ALA A 175 17.59 19.49 -8.31
C ALA A 175 16.10 19.38 -7.96
N ALA A 176 15.50 20.44 -7.44
CA ALA A 176 14.07 20.48 -7.16
C ALA A 176 13.20 20.26 -8.40
N ALA A 177 13.60 20.77 -9.57
CA ALA A 177 12.89 20.52 -10.82
C ALA A 177 12.99 19.04 -11.26
N HIS A 178 14.14 18.42 -11.09
CA HIS A 178 14.30 16.99 -11.30
C HIS A 178 13.43 16.15 -10.36
N GLU A 179 13.31 16.53 -9.10
CA GLU A 179 12.42 15.86 -8.13
C GLU A 179 10.94 15.94 -8.56
N GLU A 180 10.48 17.11 -9.00
CA GLU A 180 9.11 17.29 -9.50
C GLU A 180 8.86 16.48 -10.78
N ALA A 181 9.82 16.47 -11.72
CA ALA A 181 9.73 15.64 -12.92
C ALA A 181 9.65 14.14 -12.56
N ALA A 182 10.48 13.69 -11.61
CA ALA A 182 10.47 12.31 -11.15
C ALA A 182 9.13 11.91 -10.48
N LYS A 183 8.54 12.80 -9.68
CA LYS A 183 7.21 12.57 -9.07
C LYS A 183 6.12 12.45 -10.15
N ALA A 184 6.12 13.34 -11.12
CA ALA A 184 5.17 13.32 -12.23
C ALA A 184 5.30 12.04 -13.09
N LEU A 185 6.53 11.61 -13.39
CA LEU A 185 6.81 10.36 -14.11
C LEU A 185 6.39 9.13 -13.30
N THR A 186 6.59 9.14 -11.96
CA THR A 186 6.11 8.09 -11.07
C THR A 186 4.58 7.97 -11.14
N LEU A 187 3.87 9.10 -11.12
CA LEU A 187 2.41 9.14 -11.27
C LEU A 187 1.95 8.54 -12.61
N GLY A 188 2.72 8.77 -13.68
CA GLY A 188 2.48 8.23 -15.03
C GLY A 188 2.93 6.77 -15.21
N GLY A 189 3.55 6.15 -14.20
CA GLY A 189 4.07 4.77 -14.28
C GLY A 189 5.41 4.65 -15.00
N ASP A 190 6.03 5.74 -15.44
CA ASP A 190 7.40 5.72 -15.99
C ASP A 190 8.43 5.69 -14.83
N HIS A 191 8.57 4.52 -14.24
CA HIS A 191 9.49 4.32 -13.12
C HIS A 191 10.97 4.38 -13.53
N ALA A 192 11.29 4.14 -14.79
CA ALA A 192 12.66 4.26 -15.31
C ALA A 192 13.07 5.73 -15.47
N GLY A 193 12.21 6.53 -16.06
CA GLY A 193 12.39 7.98 -16.14
C GLY A 193 12.47 8.62 -14.76
N ALA A 194 11.59 8.23 -13.83
CA ALA A 194 11.60 8.72 -12.46
C ALA A 194 12.93 8.41 -11.74
N ASP A 195 13.45 7.17 -11.83
CA ASP A 195 14.76 6.79 -11.27
C ASP A 195 15.88 7.71 -11.80
N SER A 196 15.92 7.93 -13.13
CA SER A 196 16.92 8.79 -13.76
C SER A 196 16.88 10.23 -13.24
N HIS A 197 15.69 10.80 -13.10
CA HIS A 197 15.51 12.16 -12.60
C HIS A 197 15.83 12.28 -11.10
N PHE A 198 15.48 11.30 -10.26
CA PHE A 198 15.92 11.29 -8.85
C PHE A 198 17.44 11.20 -8.73
N GLN A 199 18.11 10.39 -9.55
CA GLN A 199 19.57 10.32 -9.58
C GLN A 199 20.20 11.67 -9.98
N ALA A 200 19.66 12.36 -10.98
CA ALA A 200 20.11 13.69 -11.39
C ALA A 200 19.95 14.72 -10.26
N ALA A 201 18.83 14.67 -9.52
CA ALA A 201 18.61 15.51 -8.35
C ALA A 201 19.69 15.25 -7.28
N ILE A 202 19.95 13.99 -6.95
CA ILE A 202 21.00 13.60 -5.96
C ILE A 202 22.37 14.06 -6.43
N ALA A 203 22.71 13.90 -7.71
CA ALA A 203 24.00 14.32 -8.27
C ALA A 203 24.22 15.83 -8.12
N THR A 204 23.17 16.63 -8.36
CA THR A 204 23.20 18.09 -8.13
C THR A 204 23.33 18.42 -6.65
N LEU A 205 22.53 17.79 -5.77
CA LEU A 205 22.52 18.06 -4.33
C LEU A 205 23.85 17.69 -3.64
N ARG A 206 24.54 16.65 -4.09
CA ARG A 206 25.85 16.24 -3.54
C ARG A 206 26.96 17.27 -3.75
N ARG A 207 26.81 18.18 -4.71
CA ARG A 207 27.74 19.30 -4.92
C ARG A 207 27.58 20.40 -3.85
N HIS A 208 26.52 20.33 -3.03
CA HIS A 208 26.24 21.29 -1.99
C HIS A 208 26.52 20.67 -0.60
N PRO A 209 27.64 20.99 0.05
CA PRO A 209 28.04 20.37 1.35
C PRO A 209 26.99 20.55 2.47
N ALA A 210 26.18 21.61 2.38
CA ALA A 210 25.11 21.89 3.35
C ALA A 210 23.79 21.12 3.07
N THR A 211 23.78 20.17 2.10
CA THR A 211 22.57 19.35 1.87
C THR A 211 22.40 18.35 3.02
N PRO A 212 21.25 18.34 3.72
CA PRO A 212 21.01 17.36 4.77
C PRO A 212 21.05 15.92 4.22
N GLY A 213 21.73 15.01 4.90
CA GLY A 213 21.77 13.58 4.53
C GLY A 213 20.37 12.96 4.47
N ALA A 214 19.47 13.41 5.34
CA ALA A 214 18.07 12.98 5.33
C ALA A 214 17.33 13.29 4.00
N HIS A 215 17.64 14.40 3.32
CA HIS A 215 17.05 14.69 2.02
C HIS A 215 17.54 13.69 0.95
N ILE A 216 18.84 13.43 0.91
CA ILE A 216 19.41 12.41 0.01
C ILE A 216 18.85 11.02 0.33
N ALA A 217 18.71 10.69 1.62
CA ALA A 217 18.10 9.43 2.04
C ALA A 217 16.66 9.27 1.53
N ALA A 218 15.85 10.33 1.62
CA ALA A 218 14.48 10.33 1.11
C ALA A 218 14.42 10.12 -0.42
N LEU A 219 15.33 10.72 -1.18
CA LEU A 219 15.41 10.51 -2.62
C LEU A 219 15.85 9.08 -2.98
N LEU A 220 16.83 8.54 -2.26
CA LEU A 220 17.26 7.14 -2.43
C LEU A 220 16.13 6.16 -2.10
N LEU A 221 15.31 6.43 -1.10
CA LEU A 221 14.11 5.66 -0.81
C LEU A 221 13.15 5.67 -2.02
N ARG A 222 12.91 6.84 -2.65
CA ARG A 222 12.06 6.95 -3.86
C ARG A 222 12.63 6.20 -5.05
N ILE A 223 13.95 6.24 -5.27
CA ILE A 223 14.64 5.42 -6.27
C ILE A 223 14.37 3.93 -6.03
N GLY A 224 14.53 3.47 -4.78
CA GLY A 224 14.26 2.09 -4.42
C GLY A 224 12.81 1.68 -4.71
N VAL A 225 11.84 2.54 -4.41
CA VAL A 225 10.42 2.31 -4.73
C VAL A 225 10.21 2.23 -6.26
N ALA A 226 10.77 3.16 -7.04
CA ALA A 226 10.65 3.15 -8.49
C ALA A 226 11.24 1.87 -9.11
N ARG A 227 12.41 1.42 -8.61
CA ARG A 227 13.05 0.16 -9.04
C ARG A 227 12.19 -1.05 -8.68
N ARG A 228 11.65 -1.09 -7.48
CA ARG A 228 10.77 -2.16 -7.02
C ARG A 228 9.51 -2.28 -7.89
N LEU A 229 8.90 -1.15 -8.26
CA LEU A 229 7.69 -1.11 -9.09
C LEU A 229 7.93 -1.61 -10.52
N ARG A 230 9.13 -1.45 -11.06
CA ARG A 230 9.51 -2.04 -12.37
C ARG A 230 10.09 -3.47 -12.28
N GLY A 231 10.07 -4.09 -11.09
CA GLY A 231 10.54 -5.46 -10.87
C GLY A 231 12.05 -5.62 -10.61
N ASP A 232 12.82 -4.53 -10.58
CA ASP A 232 14.25 -4.54 -10.25
C ASP A 232 14.45 -4.65 -8.72
N LEU A 233 14.26 -5.85 -8.18
CA LEU A 233 14.33 -6.08 -6.74
C LEU A 233 15.74 -5.89 -6.17
N GLN A 234 16.79 -6.28 -6.91
CA GLN A 234 18.16 -6.10 -6.44
C GLN A 234 18.53 -4.63 -6.41
N GLY A 235 18.28 -3.89 -7.50
CA GLY A 235 18.53 -2.46 -7.54
C GLY A 235 17.70 -1.68 -6.51
N ALA A 236 16.49 -2.15 -6.18
CA ALA A 236 15.68 -1.58 -5.11
C ALA A 236 16.34 -1.79 -3.73
N ALA A 237 16.81 -3.02 -3.42
CA ALA A 237 17.50 -3.31 -2.17
C ALA A 237 18.77 -2.46 -2.01
N ASP A 238 19.55 -2.30 -3.08
CA ASP A 238 20.76 -1.47 -3.08
C ASP A 238 20.44 0.01 -2.79
N ALA A 239 19.38 0.55 -3.40
CA ALA A 239 18.94 1.93 -3.16
C ALA A 239 18.40 2.12 -1.73
N PHE A 240 17.63 1.16 -1.20
CA PHE A 240 17.16 1.20 0.19
C PHE A 240 18.33 1.09 1.19
N ALA A 241 19.33 0.24 0.92
CA ALA A 241 20.52 0.15 1.74
C ALA A 241 21.33 1.46 1.74
N ALA A 242 21.49 2.10 0.58
CA ALA A 242 22.11 3.41 0.45
C ALA A 242 21.32 4.49 1.20
N SER A 243 19.98 4.44 1.18
CA SER A 243 19.12 5.34 1.95
C SER A 243 19.36 5.18 3.46
N VAL A 244 19.39 3.94 3.96
CA VAL A 244 19.69 3.62 5.37
C VAL A 244 21.10 4.08 5.78
N ALA A 245 22.08 3.99 4.86
CA ALA A 245 23.44 4.45 5.11
C ALA A 245 23.54 5.99 5.22
N GLN A 246 22.68 6.73 4.48
CA GLN A 246 22.61 8.19 4.57
C GLN A 246 21.85 8.66 5.82
N ASP A 247 20.78 7.96 6.20
CA ASP A 247 19.99 8.24 7.40
C ASP A 247 19.54 6.95 8.06
N ALA A 248 20.24 6.56 9.11
CA ALA A 248 19.94 5.35 9.86
C ALA A 248 18.59 5.42 10.61
N THR A 249 17.99 6.59 10.77
CA THR A 249 16.71 6.82 11.45
C THR A 249 15.52 6.81 10.49
N LEU A 250 15.75 6.71 9.18
CA LEU A 250 14.68 6.58 8.19
C LEU A 250 14.13 5.14 8.20
N PHE A 251 13.30 4.83 9.21
CA PHE A 251 12.76 3.47 9.43
C PHE A 251 11.93 2.94 8.26
N ALA A 252 11.30 3.83 7.47
CA ALA A 252 10.63 3.45 6.23
C ALA A 252 11.59 2.78 5.23
N ALA A 253 12.82 3.31 5.08
CA ALA A 253 13.82 2.70 4.22
C ALA A 253 14.27 1.32 4.72
N ARG A 254 14.42 1.16 6.04
CA ARG A 254 14.74 -0.15 6.66
C ARG A 254 13.64 -1.17 6.43
N HIS A 255 12.38 -0.77 6.57
CA HIS A 255 11.23 -1.64 6.31
C HIS A 255 11.21 -2.09 4.84
N GLN A 256 11.38 -1.17 3.90
CA GLN A 256 11.43 -1.48 2.47
C GLN A 256 12.64 -2.36 2.11
N LEU A 257 13.80 -2.13 2.74
CA LEU A 257 14.99 -2.96 2.57
C LEU A 257 14.72 -4.40 3.03
N ALA A 258 14.12 -4.56 4.20
CA ALA A 258 13.76 -5.86 4.74
C ALA A 258 12.78 -6.61 3.80
N ALA A 259 11.76 -5.93 3.32
CA ALA A 259 10.81 -6.50 2.37
C ALA A 259 11.48 -6.93 1.05
N ALA A 260 12.38 -6.10 0.50
CA ALA A 260 13.11 -6.41 -0.72
C ALA A 260 14.05 -7.61 -0.53
N LEU A 261 14.80 -7.66 0.59
CA LEU A 261 15.70 -8.77 0.93
C LEU A 261 14.93 -10.09 1.12
N THR A 262 13.77 -10.05 1.77
CA THR A 262 12.91 -11.25 1.93
C THR A 262 12.47 -11.78 0.56
N ARG A 263 12.03 -10.90 -0.35
CA ARG A 263 11.63 -11.29 -1.73
C ARG A 263 12.81 -11.80 -2.57
N LEU A 264 14.04 -11.40 -2.26
CA LEU A 264 15.27 -11.91 -2.86
C LEU A 264 15.74 -13.24 -2.26
N GLY A 265 14.98 -13.85 -1.33
CA GLY A 265 15.34 -15.08 -0.65
C GLY A 265 16.46 -14.91 0.38
N ARG A 266 16.61 -13.71 0.97
CA ARG A 266 17.63 -13.37 1.98
C ARG A 266 17.02 -12.98 3.33
N PRO A 267 16.17 -13.85 3.96
CA PRO A 267 15.41 -13.51 5.16
C PRO A 267 16.32 -13.19 6.36
N GLU A 268 17.48 -13.86 6.48
CA GLU A 268 18.41 -13.59 7.59
C GLU A 268 19.01 -12.18 7.52
N GLN A 269 19.26 -11.66 6.32
CA GLN A 269 19.70 -10.28 6.15
C GLN A 269 18.55 -9.27 6.36
N ALA A 270 17.31 -9.66 6.07
CA ALA A 270 16.12 -8.83 6.26
C ALA A 270 15.79 -8.61 7.73
N ARG A 271 15.95 -9.64 8.58
CA ARG A 271 15.51 -9.65 9.99
C ARG A 271 16.01 -8.46 10.80
N PRO A 272 17.31 -8.11 10.86
CA PRO A 272 17.78 -6.98 11.68
C PRO A 272 17.20 -5.63 11.24
N HIS A 273 16.97 -5.43 9.95
CA HIS A 273 16.36 -4.21 9.43
C HIS A 273 14.88 -4.13 9.81
N ARG A 274 14.15 -5.23 9.66
CA ARG A 274 12.74 -5.35 10.04
C ARG A 274 12.54 -5.10 11.53
N ASP A 275 13.29 -5.82 12.38
CA ASP A 275 13.14 -5.75 13.83
C ASP A 275 13.47 -4.35 14.37
N LEU A 276 14.46 -3.69 13.79
CA LEU A 276 14.79 -2.31 14.17
C LEU A 276 13.70 -1.33 13.70
N ALA A 277 13.18 -1.49 12.49
CA ALA A 277 12.10 -0.64 11.99
C ALA A 277 10.86 -0.76 12.87
N LEU A 278 10.43 -1.98 13.19
CA LEU A 278 9.21 -2.26 13.97
C LEU A 278 9.30 -1.84 15.44
N ARG A 279 10.50 -1.80 16.03
CA ARG A 279 10.70 -1.26 17.39
C ARG A 279 10.43 0.25 17.48
N HIS A 280 10.56 0.97 16.38
CA HIS A 280 10.40 2.43 16.35
C HIS A 280 9.12 2.86 15.65
N HIS A 281 8.67 2.12 14.65
CA HIS A 281 7.45 2.40 13.90
C HIS A 281 6.72 1.11 13.57
N SER A 282 5.47 1.00 14.03
CA SER A 282 4.58 -0.11 13.67
C SER A 282 3.70 0.19 12.45
N ILE A 283 3.70 1.44 11.94
CA ILE A 283 2.85 1.90 10.84
C ILE A 283 3.71 2.36 9.67
N PHE A 284 3.44 1.83 8.48
CA PHE A 284 4.13 2.20 7.24
C PHE A 284 3.12 2.47 6.14
N VAL A 285 3.24 3.62 5.47
CA VAL A 285 2.35 4.01 4.38
C VAL A 285 3.02 3.75 3.03
N GLN A 286 2.27 3.15 2.14
CA GLN A 286 2.59 3.00 0.72
C GLN A 286 1.52 3.74 -0.06
N ASP A 287 1.87 4.91 -0.55
CA ASP A 287 0.94 5.78 -1.26
C ASP A 287 0.57 5.17 -2.62
N GLY A 288 -0.73 5.07 -2.86
CA GLY A 288 -1.31 4.79 -4.17
C GLY A 288 -1.58 6.07 -4.95
N PRO A 289 -2.17 5.96 -6.15
CA PRO A 289 -2.58 7.12 -6.92
C PRO A 289 -3.53 8.04 -6.14
N PRO A 290 -3.53 9.35 -6.40
CA PRO A 290 -4.46 10.29 -5.80
C PRO A 290 -5.92 9.85 -5.95
N GLY A 291 -6.69 9.90 -4.86
CA GLY A 291 -8.09 9.46 -4.83
C GLY A 291 -8.28 7.94 -4.73
N SER A 292 -7.20 7.15 -4.63
CA SER A 292 -7.32 5.71 -4.40
C SER A 292 -7.82 5.40 -2.98
N PRO A 293 -8.52 4.27 -2.78
CA PRO A 293 -8.94 3.82 -1.46
C PRO A 293 -7.76 3.68 -0.50
N LYS A 294 -7.90 4.18 0.73
CA LYS A 294 -6.91 4.08 1.80
C LYS A 294 -7.25 2.92 2.71
N ILE A 295 -6.43 1.89 2.70
CA ILE A 295 -6.69 0.63 3.40
C ILE A 295 -5.74 0.51 4.58
N LEU A 296 -6.28 0.45 5.80
CA LEU A 296 -5.52 0.08 6.99
C LEU A 296 -5.38 -1.44 7.03
N ILE A 297 -4.17 -1.94 6.89
CA ILE A 297 -3.86 -3.38 6.83
C ILE A 297 -3.28 -3.81 8.17
N LEU A 298 -4.04 -4.63 8.92
CA LEU A 298 -3.53 -5.27 10.13
C LEU A 298 -2.67 -6.46 9.72
N ALA A 299 -1.40 -6.47 10.17
CA ALA A 299 -0.44 -7.49 9.76
C ALA A 299 0.45 -7.96 10.91
N LEU A 300 1.00 -9.16 10.76
CA LEU A 300 2.13 -9.69 11.54
C LEU A 300 3.45 -9.32 10.86
N SER A 301 4.53 -9.30 11.62
CA SER A 301 5.88 -9.04 11.09
C SER A 301 6.46 -10.21 10.30
N ASP A 302 5.99 -11.41 10.60
CA ASP A 302 6.44 -12.67 10.03
C ASP A 302 5.35 -13.30 9.14
N ASP A 303 5.35 -14.61 9.01
CA ASP A 303 4.37 -15.36 8.24
C ASP A 303 2.94 -15.26 8.83
N GLY A 304 1.96 -15.82 8.15
CA GLY A 304 0.56 -15.83 8.58
C GLY A 304 -0.30 -14.71 8.00
N ASN A 305 0.28 -13.83 7.18
CA ASN A 305 -0.46 -12.79 6.48
C ASN A 305 -0.99 -13.24 5.12
N ILE A 306 -2.10 -12.65 4.70
CA ILE A 306 -2.64 -12.77 3.36
C ILE A 306 -1.68 -12.08 2.38
N PRO A 307 -1.25 -12.74 1.30
CA PRO A 307 -0.42 -12.12 0.27
C PRO A 307 -1.24 -11.09 -0.53
N LEU A 308 -1.01 -9.79 -0.30
CA LEU A 308 -1.84 -8.71 -0.85
C LEU A 308 -1.31 -8.09 -2.15
N ASP A 309 -0.09 -8.37 -2.56
CA ASP A 309 0.57 -7.67 -3.68
C ASP A 309 -0.22 -7.74 -5.00
N HIS A 310 -0.86 -8.86 -5.29
CA HIS A 310 -1.71 -9.03 -6.46
C HIS A 310 -3.18 -8.69 -6.20
N LEU A 311 -3.67 -8.94 -4.99
CA LEU A 311 -5.07 -8.68 -4.62
C LEU A 311 -5.37 -7.19 -4.48
N LEU A 312 -4.47 -6.45 -3.86
CA LEU A 312 -4.57 -5.01 -3.58
C LEU A 312 -3.29 -4.31 -4.04
N PRO A 313 -3.04 -4.21 -5.36
CA PRO A 313 -1.78 -3.66 -5.85
C PRO A 313 -1.64 -2.17 -5.49
N GLU A 314 -0.42 -1.75 -5.21
CA GLU A 314 -0.03 -0.38 -4.87
C GLU A 314 -0.47 0.64 -5.95
N ALA A 315 -0.48 0.22 -7.21
CA ALA A 315 -0.97 1.02 -8.32
C ALA A 315 -2.48 1.34 -8.29
N ALA A 316 -3.24 0.77 -7.36
CA ALA A 316 -4.69 0.96 -7.26
C ALA A 316 -5.19 1.33 -5.85
N THR A 317 -4.33 1.29 -4.83
CA THR A 317 -4.70 1.49 -3.43
C THR A 317 -3.60 2.16 -2.64
N THR A 318 -3.94 3.04 -1.71
CA THR A 318 -3.01 3.47 -0.65
C THR A 318 -3.08 2.44 0.46
N ARG A 319 -1.94 1.81 0.79
CA ARG A 319 -1.83 0.75 1.79
C ARG A 319 -1.14 1.29 3.04
N ILE A 320 -1.83 1.22 4.17
CA ILE A 320 -1.34 1.63 5.49
C ILE A 320 -1.09 0.34 6.28
N TRP A 321 0.13 -0.17 6.24
CA TRP A 321 0.52 -1.36 6.98
C TRP A 321 0.68 -1.05 8.44
N TRP A 322 -0.06 -1.74 9.30
CA TRP A 322 0.06 -1.65 10.72
C TRP A 322 0.42 -3.02 11.30
N PHE A 323 1.68 -3.15 11.71
CA PHE A 323 2.18 -4.35 12.41
C PHE A 323 1.72 -4.30 13.87
N ILE A 324 0.46 -4.61 14.08
CA ILE A 324 -0.30 -4.32 15.29
C ILE A 324 0.28 -5.02 16.54
N ALA A 325 0.96 -6.17 16.39
CA ALA A 325 1.68 -6.84 17.48
C ALA A 325 2.76 -5.93 18.11
N HIS A 326 3.31 -4.99 17.34
CA HIS A 326 4.34 -4.04 17.78
C HIS A 326 3.77 -2.67 18.19
N ALA A 327 2.46 -2.45 18.06
CA ALA A 327 1.83 -1.20 18.47
C ALA A 327 1.93 -1.01 19.99
N PRO A 328 2.43 0.13 20.50
CA PRO A 328 2.53 0.37 21.94
C PRO A 328 1.17 0.56 22.58
N ASN A 329 0.24 1.25 21.95
CA ASN A 329 -1.11 1.49 22.44
C ASN A 329 -2.14 1.49 21.30
N PRO A 330 -2.61 0.31 20.82
CA PRO A 330 -3.50 0.21 19.68
C PRO A 330 -4.83 0.97 19.81
N ALA A 331 -5.26 1.25 21.04
CA ALA A 331 -6.49 1.99 21.29
C ALA A 331 -6.34 3.52 21.17
N ALA A 332 -5.11 4.04 21.26
CA ALA A 332 -4.83 5.49 21.30
C ALA A 332 -3.79 5.93 20.26
N ASP A 333 -3.21 5.00 19.49
CA ASP A 333 -2.24 5.33 18.45
C ASP A 333 -2.90 6.22 17.38
N ALA A 334 -2.24 7.31 17.00
CA ALA A 334 -2.67 8.19 15.92
C ALA A 334 -2.44 7.50 14.58
N LEU A 335 -3.51 7.06 13.94
CA LEU A 335 -3.48 6.42 12.62
C LEU A 335 -3.65 7.47 11.52
N PRO A 336 -2.97 7.31 10.37
CA PRO A 336 -3.31 8.06 9.16
C PRO A 336 -4.78 7.85 8.79
N PRO A 337 -5.44 8.80 8.10
CA PRO A 337 -6.82 8.62 7.63
C PRO A 337 -6.96 7.38 6.74
N TYR A 338 -7.96 6.54 6.98
CA TYR A 338 -8.27 5.35 6.21
C TYR A 338 -9.77 5.20 5.97
N ASP A 339 -10.12 4.49 4.90
CA ASP A 339 -11.52 4.29 4.48
C ASP A 339 -12.07 2.96 5.03
N LEU A 340 -11.22 1.93 5.08
CA LEU A 340 -11.57 0.61 5.59
C LEU A 340 -10.37 -0.09 6.26
N VAL A 341 -10.65 -1.11 7.04
CA VAL A 341 -9.65 -2.00 7.65
C VAL A 341 -9.65 -3.33 6.88
N PHE A 342 -8.46 -3.82 6.53
CA PHE A 342 -8.28 -5.17 6.02
C PHE A 342 -7.43 -5.96 7.03
N ASN A 343 -8.03 -6.98 7.66
CA ASN A 343 -7.26 -7.90 8.49
C ASN A 343 -6.50 -8.88 7.58
N ALA A 344 -5.22 -8.62 7.39
CA ALA A 344 -4.34 -9.50 6.62
C ALA A 344 -3.83 -10.71 7.43
N ILE A 345 -4.05 -10.74 8.73
CA ILE A 345 -3.67 -11.89 9.57
C ILE A 345 -4.65 -13.03 9.27
N GLY A 346 -4.28 -13.87 8.33
CA GLY A 346 -5.14 -14.91 7.77
C GLY A 346 -4.93 -16.30 8.39
N ASP A 347 -3.82 -16.51 9.12
CA ASP A 347 -3.57 -17.76 9.85
C ASP A 347 -3.98 -17.62 11.31
N PRO A 348 -5.05 -18.34 11.75
CA PRO A 348 -5.55 -18.23 13.10
C PRO A 348 -4.60 -18.82 14.17
N ASP A 349 -3.66 -19.68 13.80
CA ASP A 349 -2.66 -20.21 14.74
C ASP A 349 -1.52 -19.22 15.01
N MET A 350 -1.34 -18.23 14.13
CA MET A 350 -0.29 -17.21 14.24
C MET A 350 -0.80 -15.89 14.84
N ALA A 351 -2.11 -15.69 14.96
CA ALA A 351 -2.72 -14.45 15.43
C ALA A 351 -2.43 -14.12 16.90
N GLY A 352 -2.07 -15.10 17.74
CA GLY A 352 -1.97 -14.96 19.20
C GLY A 352 -1.24 -13.71 19.70
N PRO A 353 -0.05 -13.35 19.20
CA PRO A 353 0.67 -12.15 19.65
C PRO A 353 -0.06 -10.82 19.40
N ALA A 354 -0.97 -10.80 18.42
CA ALA A 354 -1.71 -9.61 18.01
C ALA A 354 -3.15 -9.57 18.53
N GLU A 355 -3.72 -10.71 18.97
CA GLU A 355 -5.15 -10.89 19.22
C GLU A 355 -5.74 -9.84 20.18
N ALA A 356 -5.17 -9.69 21.37
CA ALA A 356 -5.67 -8.71 22.36
C ALA A 356 -5.59 -7.26 21.84
N LYS A 357 -4.57 -6.94 21.04
CA LYS A 357 -4.38 -5.61 20.46
C LYS A 357 -5.39 -5.34 19.33
N ILE A 358 -5.68 -6.35 18.52
CA ILE A 358 -6.72 -6.28 17.48
C ILE A 358 -8.08 -6.04 18.11
N VAL A 359 -8.45 -6.80 19.13
CA VAL A 359 -9.71 -6.62 19.88
C VAL A 359 -9.82 -5.21 20.43
N SER A 360 -8.75 -4.72 21.09
CA SER A 360 -8.71 -3.36 21.64
C SER A 360 -8.88 -2.27 20.55
N PHE A 361 -8.29 -2.43 19.39
CA PHE A 361 -8.45 -1.53 18.26
C PHE A 361 -9.87 -1.60 17.68
N LEU A 362 -10.36 -2.80 17.36
CA LEU A 362 -11.66 -2.99 16.73
C LEU A 362 -12.83 -2.49 17.60
N ALA A 363 -12.70 -2.52 18.92
CA ALA A 363 -13.70 -1.97 19.83
C ALA A 363 -13.96 -0.46 19.63
N ARG A 364 -13.06 0.26 18.99
CA ARG A 364 -13.16 1.70 18.70
C ARG A 364 -13.25 2.03 17.20
N ASN A 365 -13.00 1.04 16.36
CA ASN A 365 -13.05 1.24 14.92
C ASN A 365 -14.50 1.41 14.44
N THR A 366 -14.73 2.45 13.65
CA THR A 366 -16.05 2.75 13.05
C THR A 366 -16.09 2.47 11.54
N ARG A 367 -14.96 2.09 10.95
CA ARG A 367 -14.85 1.80 9.52
C ARG A 367 -15.15 0.33 9.25
N PRO A 368 -15.58 -0.02 8.02
CA PRO A 368 -15.76 -1.40 7.61
C PRO A 368 -14.50 -2.24 7.87
N VAL A 369 -14.67 -3.49 8.27
CA VAL A 369 -13.59 -4.45 8.49
C VAL A 369 -13.76 -5.60 7.53
N LEU A 370 -12.77 -5.84 6.68
CA LEU A 370 -12.71 -7.02 5.81
C LEU A 370 -11.87 -8.11 6.48
N ASN A 371 -12.28 -9.34 6.32
CA ASN A 371 -11.71 -10.52 6.96
C ASN A 371 -11.69 -10.39 8.50
N ASP A 372 -12.86 -10.22 9.07
CA ASP A 372 -13.04 -10.14 10.53
C ASP A 372 -12.26 -11.26 11.25
N PRO A 373 -11.42 -10.93 12.26
CA PRO A 373 -10.60 -11.91 12.98
C PRO A 373 -11.41 -13.05 13.60
N ALA A 374 -12.62 -12.79 14.09
CA ALA A 374 -13.50 -13.83 14.63
C ALA A 374 -13.95 -14.82 13.53
N ARG A 375 -14.10 -14.36 12.30
CA ARG A 375 -14.37 -15.21 11.14
C ARG A 375 -13.13 -15.98 10.67
N VAL A 376 -11.96 -15.34 10.69
CA VAL A 376 -10.68 -16.03 10.42
C VAL A 376 -10.49 -17.19 11.41
N ALA A 377 -10.83 -17.02 12.68
CA ALA A 377 -10.74 -18.08 13.68
C ALA A 377 -11.60 -19.33 13.36
N LEU A 378 -12.65 -19.21 12.54
CA LEU A 378 -13.47 -20.33 12.09
C LEU A 378 -12.76 -21.21 11.04
N THR A 379 -11.72 -20.71 10.38
CA THR A 379 -10.94 -21.48 9.41
C THR A 379 -9.86 -22.34 10.05
N ARG A 380 -9.66 -22.24 11.39
CA ARG A 380 -8.73 -23.09 12.09
C ARG A 380 -9.10 -24.57 11.91
N ARG A 381 -8.10 -25.40 11.65
CA ARG A 381 -8.29 -26.79 11.19
C ARG A 381 -9.18 -27.64 12.12
N ASP A 382 -9.04 -27.48 13.43
CA ASP A 382 -9.86 -28.19 14.42
C ASP A 382 -11.30 -27.66 14.55
N ARG A 383 -11.55 -26.40 14.11
CA ARG A 383 -12.89 -25.80 14.08
C ARG A 383 -13.62 -25.99 12.76
N LEU A 384 -12.89 -26.24 11.69
CA LEU A 384 -13.45 -26.37 10.35
C LEU A 384 -14.53 -27.47 10.25
N PRO A 385 -14.41 -28.64 10.88
CA PRO A 385 -15.45 -29.66 10.90
C PRO A 385 -16.78 -29.16 11.53
N GLU A 386 -16.71 -28.37 12.58
CA GLU A 386 -17.90 -27.75 13.19
C GLU A 386 -18.46 -26.65 12.27
N THR A 387 -17.60 -25.78 11.77
CA THR A 387 -17.99 -24.65 10.88
C THR A 387 -18.71 -25.13 9.64
N LEU A 388 -18.24 -26.20 8.99
CA LEU A 388 -18.80 -26.74 7.76
C LEU A 388 -19.77 -27.91 7.97
N GLY A 389 -19.98 -28.32 9.19
CA GLY A 389 -20.84 -29.46 9.53
C GLY A 389 -22.27 -29.27 9.05
N GLY A 390 -22.91 -30.35 8.56
CA GLY A 390 -24.29 -30.35 8.07
C GLY A 390 -24.51 -29.72 6.71
N ILE A 391 -23.47 -29.29 5.99
CA ILE A 391 -23.60 -28.86 4.58
C ILE A 391 -23.79 -30.12 3.72
N ALA A 392 -24.91 -30.16 2.96
CA ALA A 392 -25.21 -31.26 2.08
C ALA A 392 -24.12 -31.39 0.98
N GLY A 393 -23.61 -32.59 0.75
CA GLY A 393 -22.57 -32.84 -0.27
C GLY A 393 -21.16 -32.44 0.13
N LEU A 394 -20.94 -32.02 1.40
CA LEU A 394 -19.63 -31.63 1.91
C LEU A 394 -19.25 -32.48 3.15
N ARG A 395 -17.99 -32.84 3.22
CA ARG A 395 -17.36 -33.54 4.35
C ARG A 395 -16.06 -32.86 4.73
N THR A 396 -15.66 -33.02 6.00
CA THR A 396 -14.34 -32.63 6.53
C THR A 396 -13.72 -33.84 7.23
N PRO A 397 -12.39 -34.01 7.22
CA PRO A 397 -11.74 -35.02 8.02
C PRO A 397 -11.94 -34.70 9.51
N ARG A 398 -11.94 -35.74 10.36
CA ARG A 398 -11.77 -35.53 11.81
C ARG A 398 -10.39 -34.98 12.08
N VAL A 399 -10.30 -33.97 12.93
CA VAL A 399 -9.04 -33.32 13.30
C VAL A 399 -9.04 -33.06 14.80
N CYS A 400 -7.94 -33.37 15.47
CA CYS A 400 -7.70 -32.89 16.82
C CYS A 400 -6.47 -31.99 16.86
N ARG A 401 -6.48 -31.03 17.80
CA ARG A 401 -5.39 -30.06 18.05
C ARG A 401 -4.74 -30.39 19.39
N VAL A 402 -3.45 -30.68 19.38
CA VAL A 402 -2.66 -31.06 20.56
C VAL A 402 -1.72 -29.92 20.90
N GLN A 403 -1.92 -29.32 22.08
CA GLN A 403 -1.07 -28.25 22.59
C GLN A 403 0.03 -28.80 23.48
N ASN A 404 1.26 -28.35 23.29
CA ASN A 404 2.43 -28.70 24.09
C ASN A 404 2.49 -30.20 24.37
N PRO A 405 2.49 -31.08 23.37
CA PRO A 405 2.34 -32.51 23.58
C PRO A 405 3.42 -33.11 24.47
N GLY A 406 4.60 -32.51 24.53
CA GLY A 406 5.73 -32.98 25.33
C GLY A 406 6.27 -34.35 24.87
N THR A 407 5.39 -35.31 24.64
CA THR A 407 5.73 -36.64 24.16
C THR A 407 4.82 -37.10 23.03
N LEU A 408 5.31 -38.06 22.23
CA LEU A 408 4.53 -38.71 21.19
C LEU A 408 3.33 -39.48 21.74
N ALA A 409 3.46 -40.09 22.94
CA ALA A 409 2.36 -40.78 23.62
C ALA A 409 1.15 -39.87 23.85
N ASN A 410 1.37 -38.60 24.16
CA ASN A 410 0.28 -37.62 24.34
C ASN A 410 -0.44 -37.29 23.02
N ILE A 411 0.27 -37.34 21.90
CA ILE A 411 -0.34 -37.19 20.57
C ILE A 411 -1.22 -38.39 20.23
N VAL A 412 -0.73 -39.58 20.47
CA VAL A 412 -1.47 -40.84 20.29
C VAL A 412 -2.73 -40.88 21.16
N GLN A 413 -2.58 -40.51 22.42
CA GLN A 413 -3.71 -40.43 23.35
C GLN A 413 -4.77 -39.44 22.84
N ALA A 414 -4.39 -38.22 22.50
CA ALA A 414 -5.32 -37.19 21.98
C ALA A 414 -6.02 -37.64 20.71
N ALA A 415 -5.32 -38.29 19.78
CA ALA A 415 -5.91 -38.86 18.57
C ALA A 415 -6.95 -39.95 18.90
N THR A 416 -6.63 -40.84 19.85
CA THR A 416 -7.51 -41.91 20.27
C THR A 416 -8.78 -41.35 20.94
N GLU A 417 -8.65 -40.39 21.84
CA GLU A 417 -9.77 -39.70 22.50
C GLU A 417 -10.67 -38.98 21.50
N ALA A 418 -10.09 -38.42 20.43
CA ALA A 418 -10.82 -37.80 19.31
C ALA A 418 -11.45 -38.82 18.35
N GLY A 419 -11.24 -40.13 18.57
CA GLY A 419 -11.70 -41.18 17.66
C GLY A 419 -11.04 -41.17 16.29
N ILE A 420 -9.77 -40.75 16.23
CA ILE A 420 -8.95 -40.72 15.01
C ILE A 420 -8.03 -41.95 15.04
N GLY A 421 -8.31 -42.91 14.16
CA GLY A 421 -7.51 -44.12 13.98
C GLY A 421 -6.54 -44.00 12.79
N LEU A 422 -5.55 -44.90 12.77
CA LEU A 422 -4.58 -45.01 11.66
C LEU A 422 -5.27 -45.37 10.33
N PRO A 423 -4.72 -44.91 9.23
CA PRO A 423 -3.57 -43.98 9.10
C PRO A 423 -3.95 -42.54 9.41
N VAL A 424 -2.98 -41.76 9.95
CA VAL A 424 -3.20 -40.36 10.28
C VAL A 424 -2.18 -39.44 9.59
N LEU A 425 -2.54 -38.17 9.44
CA LEU A 425 -1.61 -37.08 9.13
C LEU A 425 -1.28 -36.33 10.40
N LEU A 426 0.01 -36.18 10.66
CA LEU A 426 0.54 -35.36 11.74
C LEU A 426 1.22 -34.15 11.15
N ARG A 427 0.89 -32.94 11.65
CA ARG A 427 1.48 -31.69 11.14
C ARG A 427 1.61 -30.62 12.22
N PRO A 428 2.68 -29.80 12.20
CA PRO A 428 2.78 -28.64 13.09
C PRO A 428 1.75 -27.56 12.68
N ALA A 429 1.26 -26.79 13.63
CA ALA A 429 0.42 -25.63 13.36
C ALA A 429 1.27 -24.52 12.70
N GLY A 430 0.63 -23.64 11.89
CA GLY A 430 1.32 -22.58 11.17
C GLY A 430 2.19 -23.07 9.99
N ALA A 431 2.28 -24.38 9.75
CA ALA A 431 2.99 -24.92 8.59
C ALA A 431 2.13 -24.84 7.32
N HIS A 432 2.72 -24.33 6.24
CA HIS A 432 2.09 -24.17 4.94
C HIS A 432 2.77 -25.02 3.87
N GLY A 433 2.10 -25.24 2.74
CA GLY A 433 2.71 -25.92 1.58
C GLY A 433 3.04 -27.39 1.78
N GLY A 434 2.61 -28.03 2.86
CA GLY A 434 2.93 -29.43 3.17
C GLY A 434 4.19 -29.61 3.99
N ASP A 435 4.85 -28.54 4.42
CA ASP A 435 6.04 -28.61 5.25
C ASP A 435 5.73 -29.27 6.61
N GLY A 436 6.60 -30.21 7.02
CA GLY A 436 6.44 -30.93 8.29
C GLY A 436 5.23 -31.87 8.36
N VAL A 437 4.48 -32.08 7.27
CA VAL A 437 3.37 -33.04 7.23
C VAL A 437 3.91 -34.45 7.12
N MET A 438 3.53 -35.30 8.09
CA MET A 438 3.92 -36.70 8.13
C MET A 438 2.69 -37.58 8.07
N ARG A 439 2.74 -38.64 7.27
CA ARG A 439 1.76 -39.72 7.28
C ARG A 439 2.26 -40.84 8.18
N ILE A 440 1.41 -41.23 9.12
CA ILE A 440 1.69 -42.27 10.10
C ILE A 440 0.73 -43.42 9.82
N ASP A 441 1.27 -44.53 9.36
CA ASP A 441 0.51 -45.76 9.08
C ASP A 441 0.53 -46.72 10.27
N ASP A 442 1.52 -46.60 11.18
CA ASP A 442 1.69 -47.38 12.41
C ASP A 442 2.26 -46.45 13.52
N TRP A 443 1.66 -46.51 14.72
CA TRP A 443 2.14 -45.70 15.84
C TRP A 443 3.57 -46.04 16.29
N SER A 444 4.04 -47.28 16.07
CA SER A 444 5.43 -47.64 16.34
C SER A 444 6.46 -46.89 15.50
N ALA A 445 6.06 -46.38 14.34
CA ALA A 445 6.91 -45.52 13.50
C ALA A 445 7.23 -44.17 14.16
N LEU A 446 6.41 -43.71 15.11
CA LEU A 446 6.64 -42.46 15.85
C LEU A 446 7.87 -42.52 16.76
N ASP A 447 8.22 -43.71 17.31
CA ASP A 447 9.38 -43.86 18.20
C ASP A 447 10.71 -43.56 17.49
N ALA A 448 10.75 -43.70 16.16
CA ALA A 448 11.89 -43.37 15.31
C ALA A 448 11.90 -41.90 14.84
N LEU A 449 10.80 -41.17 15.03
CA LEU A 449 10.65 -39.77 14.62
C LEU A 449 11.03 -38.84 15.77
N ALA A 450 12.17 -38.18 15.67
CA ALA A 450 12.44 -37.00 16.49
C ALA A 450 11.47 -35.90 16.09
N LEU A 451 10.33 -35.77 16.80
CA LEU A 451 9.45 -34.63 16.61
C LEU A 451 10.24 -33.34 16.86
N LEU A 452 10.26 -32.47 15.86
CA LEU A 452 10.75 -31.11 16.08
C LEU A 452 9.91 -30.48 17.21
N PRO A 453 10.52 -29.80 18.18
CA PRO A 453 9.80 -29.13 19.24
C PRO A 453 8.89 -28.08 18.63
N HIS A 454 7.59 -28.34 18.65
CA HIS A 454 6.57 -27.39 18.18
C HIS A 454 5.44 -27.33 19.21
N PRO A 455 4.96 -26.11 19.56
CA PRO A 455 3.98 -25.94 20.63
C PRO A 455 2.60 -26.52 20.29
N VAL A 456 2.26 -26.66 19.02
CA VAL A 456 0.93 -27.13 18.61
C VAL A 456 1.03 -28.08 17.42
N TRP A 457 0.35 -29.21 17.51
CA TRP A 457 0.24 -30.19 16.44
C TRP A 457 -1.22 -30.47 16.10
N TYR A 458 -1.47 -30.78 14.83
CA TYR A 458 -2.73 -31.30 14.33
C TYR A 458 -2.57 -32.77 13.97
N VAL A 459 -3.53 -33.59 14.40
CA VAL A 459 -3.69 -34.96 13.95
C VAL A 459 -4.99 -35.06 13.17
N SER A 460 -4.97 -35.58 11.98
CA SER A 460 -6.16 -35.76 11.16
C SER A 460 -6.22 -37.14 10.52
N HIS A 461 -7.43 -37.63 10.28
CA HIS A 461 -7.63 -38.90 9.57
C HIS A 461 -7.20 -38.79 8.10
N VAL A 462 -6.56 -39.83 7.57
CA VAL A 462 -6.21 -39.95 6.15
C VAL A 462 -7.38 -40.51 5.37
N HIS A 463 -7.76 -39.84 4.28
CA HIS A 463 -8.72 -40.37 3.30
C HIS A 463 -7.98 -40.85 2.05
N ASP A 464 -8.29 -42.02 1.56
CA ASP A 464 -7.82 -42.45 0.23
C ASP A 464 -8.71 -41.78 -0.84
N LEU A 465 -8.09 -40.90 -1.61
CA LEU A 465 -8.75 -40.08 -2.62
C LEU A 465 -8.28 -40.42 -4.04
N ARG A 466 -7.69 -41.60 -4.20
CA ARG A 466 -7.31 -42.07 -5.53
C ARG A 466 -8.54 -42.40 -6.35
N ALA A 467 -8.63 -41.77 -7.49
CA ALA A 467 -9.61 -42.11 -8.50
C ALA A 467 -9.27 -43.47 -9.16
N PRO A 468 -10.18 -44.10 -9.89
CA PRO A 468 -9.94 -45.37 -10.58
C PRO A 468 -8.72 -45.37 -11.54
N ASP A 469 -8.32 -44.20 -12.04
CA ASP A 469 -7.13 -43.99 -12.87
C ASP A 469 -5.80 -43.95 -12.07
N GLY A 470 -5.87 -44.09 -10.73
CA GLY A 470 -4.73 -44.09 -9.82
C GLY A 470 -4.20 -42.71 -9.47
N PHE A 471 -4.85 -41.63 -9.86
CA PHE A 471 -4.47 -40.26 -9.55
C PHE A 471 -5.35 -39.67 -8.45
N VAL A 472 -4.73 -38.80 -7.65
CA VAL A 472 -5.42 -37.91 -6.68
C VAL A 472 -5.58 -36.53 -7.31
N ARG A 473 -6.76 -35.96 -7.18
CA ARG A 473 -7.12 -34.62 -7.66
C ARG A 473 -7.38 -33.71 -6.49
N LYS A 474 -6.57 -32.65 -6.38
CA LYS A 474 -6.75 -31.60 -5.37
C LYS A 474 -7.15 -30.31 -6.05
N TYR A 475 -8.34 -29.86 -5.74
CA TYR A 475 -8.94 -28.63 -6.24
C TYR A 475 -8.71 -27.50 -5.25
N ARG A 476 -8.49 -26.29 -5.77
CA ARG A 476 -8.54 -25.06 -5.00
C ARG A 476 -9.55 -24.10 -5.59
N ALA A 477 -10.42 -23.59 -4.74
CA ALA A 477 -11.29 -22.46 -5.05
C ALA A 477 -10.98 -21.30 -4.10
N ILE A 478 -11.16 -20.08 -4.60
CA ILE A 478 -11.08 -18.85 -3.81
C ILE A 478 -12.48 -18.30 -3.63
N PHE A 479 -12.79 -17.86 -2.44
CA PHE A 479 -14.01 -17.16 -2.11
C PHE A 479 -13.71 -15.68 -2.03
N VAL A 480 -14.46 -14.87 -2.79
CA VAL A 480 -14.46 -13.42 -2.65
C VAL A 480 -15.90 -12.98 -2.44
N ASP A 481 -16.17 -12.37 -1.29
CA ASP A 481 -17.50 -11.86 -0.91
C ASP A 481 -18.61 -12.92 -1.08
N GLY A 482 -18.30 -14.17 -0.67
CA GLY A 482 -19.22 -15.32 -0.76
C GLY A 482 -19.37 -15.96 -2.15
N VAL A 483 -18.71 -15.41 -3.17
CA VAL A 483 -18.68 -15.97 -4.52
C VAL A 483 -17.53 -16.94 -4.68
N VAL A 484 -17.78 -18.08 -5.33
CA VAL A 484 -16.79 -19.16 -5.56
C VAL A 484 -16.07 -18.95 -6.89
N TYR A 485 -14.75 -18.83 -6.84
CA TYR A 485 -13.87 -18.73 -8.00
C TYR A 485 -12.94 -19.94 -8.07
N PRO A 486 -12.96 -20.75 -9.14
CA PRO A 486 -11.98 -21.82 -9.31
C PRO A 486 -10.60 -21.19 -9.53
N TYR A 487 -9.55 -21.77 -8.89
CA TYR A 487 -8.21 -21.22 -8.96
C TYR A 487 -7.17 -22.18 -9.54
N HIS A 488 -7.13 -23.43 -9.07
CA HIS A 488 -6.32 -24.47 -9.69
C HIS A 488 -6.82 -25.90 -9.39
N LEU A 489 -6.37 -26.85 -10.20
CA LEU A 489 -6.51 -28.28 -10.01
C LEU A 489 -5.12 -28.92 -10.11
N ALA A 490 -4.65 -29.56 -9.05
CA ALA A 490 -3.40 -30.33 -9.04
C ALA A 490 -3.69 -31.82 -9.12
N ILE A 491 -2.98 -32.55 -10.00
CA ILE A 491 -3.20 -33.98 -10.27
C ILE A 491 -1.90 -34.75 -10.08
N SER A 492 -1.84 -35.69 -9.12
CA SER A 492 -0.63 -36.46 -8.81
C SER A 492 -0.97 -37.92 -8.49
N ARG A 493 0.01 -38.82 -8.66
CA ARG A 493 -0.06 -40.20 -8.15
C ARG A 493 0.27 -40.28 -6.65
N HIS A 494 0.89 -39.24 -6.09
CA HIS A 494 1.22 -39.16 -4.68
C HIS A 494 -0.01 -38.74 -3.87
N TRP A 495 -0.16 -39.29 -2.68
CA TRP A 495 -1.24 -38.94 -1.75
C TRP A 495 -1.16 -37.46 -1.31
N MET A 496 0.06 -36.93 -1.13
CA MET A 496 0.29 -35.52 -0.85
C MET A 496 0.44 -34.77 -2.17
N VAL A 497 -0.64 -34.14 -2.59
CA VAL A 497 -0.68 -33.40 -3.85
C VAL A 497 -0.27 -31.97 -3.61
N HIS A 498 0.84 -31.57 -4.24
CA HIS A 498 1.29 -30.19 -4.29
C HIS A 498 1.40 -29.74 -5.74
N TYR A 499 0.91 -28.54 -6.08
CA TYR A 499 0.81 -28.09 -7.48
C TYR A 499 2.16 -28.12 -8.20
N TYR A 500 3.22 -27.60 -7.55
CA TYR A 500 4.55 -27.52 -8.15
C TYR A 500 5.29 -28.87 -8.27
N THR A 501 4.93 -29.87 -7.47
CA THR A 501 5.53 -31.21 -7.52
C THR A 501 4.66 -32.20 -8.30
N ALA A 502 3.50 -31.79 -8.78
CA ALA A 502 2.54 -32.63 -9.48
C ALA A 502 2.83 -32.80 -10.97
N ASP A 503 3.90 -32.19 -11.48
CA ASP A 503 4.26 -32.17 -12.92
C ASP A 503 3.04 -31.81 -13.80
N MET A 504 2.38 -30.69 -13.46
CA MET A 504 1.22 -30.22 -14.22
C MET A 504 1.63 -29.75 -15.61
N ALA A 505 2.67 -28.91 -15.70
CA ALA A 505 3.11 -28.30 -16.97
C ALA A 505 3.67 -29.31 -17.98
N GLY A 506 4.21 -30.44 -17.50
CA GLY A 506 4.75 -31.52 -18.34
C GLY A 506 3.69 -32.45 -18.94
N GLN A 507 2.39 -32.31 -18.55
CA GLN A 507 1.35 -33.28 -18.90
C GLN A 507 0.12 -32.58 -19.50
N ALA A 508 0.02 -32.55 -20.84
CA ALA A 508 -1.04 -31.82 -21.54
C ALA A 508 -2.48 -32.22 -21.10
N TRP A 509 -2.72 -33.49 -20.77
CA TRP A 509 -4.03 -33.95 -20.32
C TRP A 509 -4.40 -33.38 -18.93
N LYS A 510 -3.42 -33.20 -18.02
CA LYS A 510 -3.66 -32.58 -16.72
C LYS A 510 -4.04 -31.10 -16.89
N LEU A 511 -3.32 -30.37 -17.76
CA LEU A 511 -3.63 -28.98 -18.08
C LEU A 511 -5.02 -28.85 -18.72
N ALA A 512 -5.41 -29.77 -19.60
CA ALA A 512 -6.73 -29.77 -20.19
C ALA A 512 -7.83 -30.03 -19.16
N GLU A 513 -7.60 -30.88 -18.15
CA GLU A 513 -8.53 -31.11 -17.05
C GLU A 513 -8.63 -29.89 -16.12
N GLU A 514 -7.48 -29.26 -15.78
CA GLU A 514 -7.46 -28.02 -15.02
C GLU A 514 -8.20 -26.90 -15.77
N ALA A 515 -7.94 -26.71 -17.06
CA ALA A 515 -8.63 -25.67 -17.87
C ALA A 515 -10.14 -25.85 -17.89
N ARG A 516 -10.63 -27.11 -17.97
CA ARG A 516 -12.09 -27.40 -17.85
C ARG A 516 -12.64 -26.99 -16.49
N PHE A 517 -11.95 -27.30 -15.40
CA PHE A 517 -12.36 -26.89 -14.05
C PHE A 517 -12.40 -25.36 -13.90
N LEU A 518 -11.39 -24.64 -14.44
CA LEU A 518 -11.35 -23.18 -14.39
C LEU A 518 -12.43 -22.51 -15.24
N ALA A 519 -12.80 -23.11 -16.36
CA ALA A 519 -13.83 -22.61 -17.26
C ALA A 519 -15.25 -22.88 -16.75
N ASP A 520 -15.50 -24.11 -16.30
CA ASP A 520 -16.82 -24.57 -15.84
C ASP A 520 -16.69 -25.51 -14.62
N PRO A 521 -16.58 -24.95 -13.41
CA PRO A 521 -16.52 -25.76 -12.19
C PRO A 521 -17.80 -26.57 -11.95
N ALA A 522 -18.95 -26.15 -12.48
CA ALA A 522 -20.22 -26.88 -12.32
C ALA A 522 -20.22 -28.20 -13.10
N ALA A 523 -19.63 -28.22 -14.30
CA ALA A 523 -19.46 -29.46 -15.07
C ALA A 523 -18.52 -30.46 -14.37
N CYS A 524 -17.54 -29.98 -13.61
CA CYS A 524 -16.57 -30.83 -12.89
C CYS A 524 -17.07 -31.32 -11.53
N LEU A 525 -17.77 -30.48 -10.78
CA LEU A 525 -18.19 -30.73 -9.41
C LEU A 525 -19.67 -31.13 -9.30
N GLY A 526 -20.43 -30.99 -10.36
CA GLY A 526 -21.88 -31.08 -10.36
C GLY A 526 -22.57 -29.90 -9.67
N PRO A 527 -23.88 -29.70 -9.89
CA PRO A 527 -24.65 -28.63 -9.25
C PRO A 527 -24.65 -28.70 -7.74
N ALA A 528 -24.70 -29.91 -7.17
CA ALA A 528 -24.68 -30.15 -5.72
C ALA A 528 -23.33 -29.77 -5.10
N GLY A 529 -22.21 -30.12 -5.75
CA GLY A 529 -20.88 -29.77 -5.28
C GLY A 529 -20.64 -28.26 -5.28
N LEU A 530 -21.07 -27.58 -6.36
CA LEU A 530 -20.96 -26.12 -6.43
C LEU A 530 -21.85 -25.41 -5.39
N ALA A 531 -23.06 -25.95 -5.11
CA ALA A 531 -23.93 -25.46 -4.06
C ALA A 531 -23.28 -25.63 -2.68
N ALA A 532 -22.66 -26.80 -2.41
CA ALA A 532 -21.94 -27.05 -1.16
C ALA A 532 -20.78 -26.07 -0.94
N LEU A 533 -20.01 -25.72 -1.99
CA LEU A 533 -18.94 -24.69 -1.90
C LEU A 533 -19.52 -23.29 -1.63
N ARG A 534 -20.64 -22.92 -2.22
CA ARG A 534 -21.31 -21.65 -1.93
C ARG A 534 -21.81 -21.58 -0.48
N ASP A 535 -22.32 -22.69 0.04
CA ASP A 535 -22.74 -22.78 1.44
C ASP A 535 -21.54 -22.69 2.39
N ALA A 536 -20.42 -23.33 2.04
CA ALA A 536 -19.16 -23.21 2.77
C ALA A 536 -18.67 -21.75 2.81
N ALA A 537 -18.66 -21.07 1.65
CA ALA A 537 -18.28 -19.67 1.56
C ALA A 537 -19.14 -18.77 2.46
N ARG A 538 -20.46 -18.96 2.46
CA ARG A 538 -21.39 -18.20 3.31
C ARG A 538 -21.17 -18.48 4.81
N ARG A 539 -20.88 -19.73 5.20
CA ARG A 539 -20.65 -20.09 6.61
C ARG A 539 -19.34 -19.55 7.13
N ILE A 540 -18.27 -19.63 6.34
CA ILE A 540 -16.98 -19.02 6.67
C ILE A 540 -17.15 -17.49 6.77
N GLY A 541 -17.84 -16.88 5.82
CA GLY A 541 -18.24 -15.46 5.85
C GLY A 541 -17.06 -14.50 5.82
N LEU A 542 -15.94 -14.87 5.18
CA LEU A 542 -14.79 -14.01 4.92
C LEU A 542 -14.91 -13.38 3.53
N GLU A 543 -14.46 -12.15 3.40
CA GLU A 543 -14.41 -11.45 2.12
C GLU A 543 -13.33 -12.01 1.20
N TYR A 544 -12.27 -12.63 1.78
CA TYR A 544 -11.26 -13.38 1.04
C TYR A 544 -10.86 -14.63 1.82
N CYS A 545 -11.00 -15.79 1.20
CA CYS A 545 -10.58 -17.07 1.74
C CYS A 545 -10.37 -18.07 0.61
N GLY A 546 -9.40 -18.97 0.72
CA GLY A 546 -9.25 -20.11 -0.17
C GLY A 546 -9.68 -21.41 0.51
N ILE A 547 -10.06 -22.39 -0.29
CA ILE A 547 -10.42 -23.74 0.16
C ILE A 547 -9.74 -24.80 -0.71
N ASP A 548 -9.06 -25.76 -0.06
CA ASP A 548 -8.48 -26.95 -0.70
C ASP A 548 -9.38 -28.15 -0.45
N PHE A 549 -9.77 -28.87 -1.51
CA PHE A 549 -10.68 -30.00 -1.43
C PHE A 549 -10.41 -31.04 -2.51
N ALA A 550 -11.01 -32.21 -2.34
CA ALA A 550 -11.10 -33.25 -3.37
C ALA A 550 -12.55 -33.75 -3.47
N LEU A 551 -12.83 -34.56 -4.49
CA LEU A 551 -14.04 -35.36 -4.53
C LEU A 551 -13.74 -36.72 -3.91
N ASP A 552 -14.60 -37.19 -2.98
CA ASP A 552 -14.53 -38.53 -2.44
C ASP A 552 -15.16 -39.57 -3.41
N GLY A 553 -15.12 -40.84 -3.04
CA GLY A 553 -15.65 -41.93 -3.85
C GLY A 553 -17.17 -41.82 -4.16
N ASP A 554 -17.91 -41.06 -3.35
CA ASP A 554 -19.34 -40.78 -3.54
C ASP A 554 -19.60 -39.49 -4.36
N GLY A 555 -18.53 -38.83 -4.83
CA GLY A 555 -18.61 -37.54 -5.53
C GLY A 555 -18.89 -36.34 -4.60
N LYS A 556 -18.78 -36.50 -3.27
CA LYS A 556 -18.92 -35.40 -2.33
C LYS A 556 -17.60 -34.65 -2.17
N ILE A 557 -17.72 -33.37 -1.82
CA ILE A 557 -16.56 -32.53 -1.55
C ILE A 557 -15.97 -32.87 -0.19
N LEU A 558 -14.73 -33.34 -0.15
CA LEU A 558 -13.94 -33.47 1.06
C LEU A 558 -13.00 -32.27 1.18
N VAL A 559 -13.23 -31.42 2.16
CA VAL A 559 -12.43 -30.21 2.42
C VAL A 559 -11.24 -30.54 3.33
N PHE A 560 -10.02 -30.27 2.87
CA PHE A 560 -8.82 -30.45 3.67
C PHE A 560 -8.51 -29.22 4.52
N GLU A 561 -8.77 -28.04 3.96
CA GLU A 561 -8.33 -26.79 4.53
C GLU A 561 -9.18 -25.64 3.97
N ALA A 562 -9.54 -24.70 4.84
CA ALA A 562 -9.95 -23.36 4.47
C ALA A 562 -8.94 -22.37 5.06
N ASN A 563 -8.43 -21.44 4.27
CA ASN A 563 -7.34 -20.59 4.69
C ASN A 563 -7.38 -19.25 3.96
N ALA A 564 -7.36 -18.16 4.73
CA ALA A 564 -7.32 -16.82 4.16
C ALA A 564 -5.94 -16.45 3.59
N THR A 565 -4.85 -17.14 3.98
CA THR A 565 -3.49 -16.86 3.47
C THR A 565 -3.19 -17.47 2.10
N MET A 566 -4.17 -18.09 1.43
CA MET A 566 -3.94 -18.69 0.11
C MET A 566 -3.51 -17.65 -0.92
N LEU A 567 -2.35 -17.89 -1.51
CA LEU A 567 -1.78 -17.03 -2.54
C LEU A 567 -2.58 -17.13 -3.84
N VAL A 568 -2.89 -15.97 -4.42
CA VAL A 568 -3.35 -15.80 -5.80
C VAL A 568 -2.33 -14.95 -6.54
N HIS A 569 -1.77 -15.48 -7.62
CA HIS A 569 -0.79 -14.79 -8.44
C HIS A 569 -0.99 -15.09 -9.92
N PRO A 570 -0.65 -14.16 -10.83
CA PRO A 570 -0.62 -14.43 -12.25
C PRO A 570 0.53 -15.36 -12.61
N GLU A 571 0.35 -16.18 -13.62
CA GLU A 571 1.40 -16.94 -14.28
C GLU A 571 2.07 -16.07 -15.36
N ALA A 572 3.19 -16.54 -15.93
CA ALA A 572 3.81 -15.87 -17.06
C ALA A 572 2.82 -15.69 -18.22
N GLU A 573 2.88 -14.54 -18.89
CA GLU A 573 1.95 -14.20 -19.99
C GLU A 573 2.02 -15.20 -21.14
N THR A 574 3.17 -15.85 -21.32
CA THR A 574 3.42 -16.89 -22.31
C THR A 574 3.81 -18.20 -21.62
N GLY A 575 3.39 -19.33 -22.20
CA GLY A 575 3.70 -20.65 -21.67
C GLY A 575 2.46 -21.50 -21.36
N ALA A 576 2.70 -22.72 -20.90
CA ALA A 576 1.67 -23.75 -20.71
C ALA A 576 0.61 -23.37 -19.65
N LEU A 577 0.92 -22.46 -18.72
CA LEU A 577 0.04 -22.05 -17.62
C LEU A 577 -0.65 -20.69 -17.83
N ALA A 578 -0.37 -19.99 -18.94
CA ALA A 578 -0.92 -18.66 -19.23
C ALA A 578 -2.47 -18.62 -19.20
N PHE A 579 -3.15 -19.71 -19.53
CA PHE A 579 -4.62 -19.82 -19.49
C PHE A 579 -5.21 -19.56 -18.10
N LYS A 580 -4.45 -19.75 -17.02
CA LYS A 580 -4.89 -19.51 -15.64
C LYS A 580 -5.09 -18.03 -15.33
N ASN A 581 -4.44 -17.14 -16.09
CA ASN A 581 -4.51 -15.70 -15.83
C ASN A 581 -5.93 -15.14 -15.95
N VAL A 582 -6.79 -15.76 -16.73
CA VAL A 582 -8.23 -15.39 -16.82
C VAL A 582 -8.94 -15.61 -15.48
N ALA A 583 -8.68 -16.74 -14.81
CA ALA A 583 -9.27 -17.04 -13.50
C ALA A 583 -8.67 -16.12 -12.42
N VAL A 584 -7.36 -15.88 -12.46
CA VAL A 584 -6.67 -14.95 -11.54
C VAL A 584 -7.24 -13.54 -11.67
N ALA A 585 -7.40 -13.02 -12.89
CA ALA A 585 -7.96 -11.69 -13.13
C ALA A 585 -9.37 -11.54 -12.53
N ARG A 586 -10.25 -12.55 -12.68
CA ARG A 586 -11.59 -12.54 -12.09
C ARG A 586 -11.56 -12.41 -10.56
N ILE A 587 -10.64 -13.12 -9.89
CA ILE A 587 -10.47 -13.05 -8.42
C ILE A 587 -9.99 -11.67 -8.00
N VAL A 588 -8.98 -11.14 -8.68
CA VAL A 588 -8.40 -9.81 -8.39
C VAL A 588 -9.44 -8.71 -8.61
N ASP A 589 -10.18 -8.76 -9.72
CA ASP A 589 -11.22 -7.77 -10.03
C ASP A 589 -12.38 -7.83 -9.03
N ALA A 590 -12.77 -9.02 -8.59
CA ALA A 590 -13.77 -9.20 -7.53
C ALA A 590 -13.31 -8.55 -6.22
N MET A 591 -12.04 -8.77 -5.82
CA MET A 591 -11.48 -8.18 -4.61
C MET A 591 -11.36 -6.66 -4.69
N ARG A 592 -10.91 -6.14 -5.84
CA ARG A 592 -10.89 -4.68 -6.11
C ARG A 592 -12.29 -4.07 -6.05
N GLY A 593 -13.27 -4.76 -6.63
CA GLY A 593 -14.68 -4.35 -6.56
C GLY A 593 -15.20 -4.32 -5.11
N ARG A 594 -14.81 -5.28 -4.27
CA ARG A 594 -15.18 -5.33 -2.85
C ARG A 594 -14.61 -4.15 -2.08
N VAL A 595 -13.32 -3.86 -2.26
CA VAL A 595 -12.63 -2.74 -1.59
C VAL A 595 -13.21 -1.37 -1.98
N ARG A 596 -13.66 -1.20 -3.22
CA ARG A 596 -14.29 0.07 -3.67
C ARG A 596 -15.68 0.31 -3.10
N ARG A 597 -16.36 -0.74 -2.63
CA ARG A 597 -17.69 -0.62 -1.99
C ARG A 597 -17.61 -0.33 -0.49
N GLY A 598 -16.44 -0.41 0.12
CA GLY A 598 -16.18 -0.20 1.56
C GLY A 598 -16.52 -1.40 2.39
#